data_12f52be5471c7037389431451eed676a
#
_entry.id   12f52be5471c7037389431451eed676a
#
_cell.length_a   1.000
_cell.length_b   1.000
_cell.length_c   1.000
_cell.angle_alpha   90.00
_cell.angle_beta   90.00
_cell.angle_gamma   90.00
#
_symmetry.space_group_name_H-M   'P 1'
#
loop_
_entity.id
_entity.type
_entity.pdbx_description
1 polymer ?
#
loop_
_entity_poly.entity_id
_entity_poly.type
_entity_poly.pdbx_seq_one_letter_code
_entity_poly.pdbx_strand_id
1 'polypeptide(L)'
;MFKVKEIEKSFKNKEVLKGVTFEISEGDRVALLGGNGAGKSTLLKIIAGQIVANSGEVDTSLDFRTEISMMPQADILIDDLTVFEIVSLKCKMNKLSDGWIEELLMMVELQEHQKQYVGSLSGGQKRRLSLLLTILNSPKLIFLDEPTTGMDLESVDNFWKLLENKNYTSVIVTHDFNQIDRFFTKVLILKDGIITANESVESIHDSGRTIEQYYREKIEMEG
;
A
#
# COMPACT_ATOMS: atom_id res chain seq x y z
N MET A 1 11.45 -11.50 6.63
CA MET A 1 11.06 -12.10 5.35
C MET A 1 9.57 -12.40 5.38
N PHE A 2 8.86 -12.13 4.30
CA PHE A 2 7.41 -12.30 4.20
C PHE A 2 7.13 -13.14 2.94
N LYS A 3 6.55 -14.34 3.11
CA LYS A 3 6.31 -15.28 2.01
C LYS A 3 4.83 -15.54 1.85
N VAL A 4 4.38 -15.48 0.61
CA VAL A 4 3.03 -15.82 0.18
C VAL A 4 3.12 -17.10 -0.63
N LYS A 5 2.37 -18.14 -0.26
CA LYS A 5 2.45 -19.46 -0.86
C LYS A 5 1.06 -19.95 -1.26
N GLU A 6 0.87 -20.19 -2.55
CA GLU A 6 -0.31 -20.83 -3.15
C GLU A 6 -1.65 -20.22 -2.67
N ILE A 7 -1.72 -18.87 -2.55
CA ILE A 7 -2.94 -18.21 -2.09
C ILE A 7 -4.04 -18.30 -3.14
N GLU A 8 -5.14 -18.93 -2.76
CA GLU A 8 -6.38 -18.99 -3.55
C GLU A 8 -7.50 -18.24 -2.85
N LYS A 9 -8.34 -17.56 -3.62
CA LYS A 9 -9.53 -16.89 -3.10
C LYS A 9 -10.66 -16.86 -4.11
N SER A 10 -11.82 -17.32 -3.67
CA SER A 10 -13.09 -17.22 -4.40
C SER A 10 -14.13 -16.47 -3.58
N PHE A 11 -15.00 -15.73 -4.25
CA PHE A 11 -16.19 -15.12 -3.68
C PHE A 11 -17.42 -15.66 -4.44
N LYS A 12 -18.27 -16.39 -3.74
CA LYS A 12 -19.39 -17.14 -4.34
C LYS A 12 -18.85 -18.06 -5.44
N ASN A 13 -19.20 -17.81 -6.70
CA ASN A 13 -18.79 -18.62 -7.85
C ASN A 13 -17.67 -17.96 -8.69
N LYS A 14 -17.06 -16.86 -8.21
CA LYS A 14 -15.97 -16.18 -8.92
C LYS A 14 -14.65 -16.44 -8.23
N GLU A 15 -13.76 -17.13 -8.91
CA GLU A 15 -12.38 -17.31 -8.52
C GLU A 15 -11.60 -16.01 -8.79
N VAL A 16 -10.95 -15.46 -7.76
CA VAL A 16 -10.26 -14.15 -7.81
C VAL A 16 -8.76 -14.30 -7.71
N LEU A 17 -8.26 -15.24 -6.89
CA LEU A 17 -6.85 -15.58 -6.80
C LEU A 17 -6.68 -17.09 -6.99
N LYS A 18 -5.64 -17.49 -7.73
CA LYS A 18 -5.46 -18.85 -8.26
C LYS A 18 -4.03 -19.34 -8.01
N GLY A 19 -3.65 -19.56 -6.74
CA GLY A 19 -2.33 -20.06 -6.39
C GLY A 19 -1.22 -18.98 -6.42
N VAL A 20 -1.50 -17.79 -5.88
CA VAL A 20 -0.55 -16.67 -5.85
C VAL A 20 0.62 -16.98 -4.93
N THR A 21 1.85 -16.91 -5.49
CA THR A 21 3.10 -17.19 -4.75
C THR A 21 4.15 -16.11 -5.04
N PHE A 22 4.72 -15.50 -3.99
CA PHE A 22 5.85 -14.57 -4.06
C PHE A 22 6.48 -14.34 -2.70
N GLU A 23 7.64 -13.66 -2.68
CA GLU A 23 8.36 -13.31 -1.46
C GLU A 23 8.70 -11.82 -1.43
N ILE A 24 8.70 -11.25 -0.22
CA ILE A 24 9.10 -9.87 0.07
C ILE A 24 10.24 -9.92 1.08
N SER A 25 11.35 -9.29 0.75
CA SER A 25 12.50 -9.10 1.64
C SER A 25 12.40 -7.78 2.38
N GLU A 26 13.14 -7.65 3.46
CA GLU A 26 13.25 -6.37 4.18
C GLU A 26 13.89 -5.32 3.28
N GLY A 27 13.28 -4.13 3.23
CA GLY A 27 13.69 -3.05 2.34
C GLY A 27 13.11 -3.11 0.93
N ASP A 28 12.41 -4.19 0.54
CA ASP A 28 11.72 -4.24 -0.75
C ASP A 28 10.61 -3.19 -0.81
N ARG A 29 10.59 -2.45 -1.90
CA ARG A 29 9.49 -1.57 -2.30
C ARG A 29 8.86 -2.15 -3.57
N VAL A 30 7.77 -2.88 -3.36
CA VAL A 30 7.13 -3.71 -4.41
C VAL A 30 5.97 -2.95 -5.05
N ALA A 31 6.03 -2.72 -6.35
CA ALA A 31 4.89 -2.26 -7.14
C ALA A 31 4.02 -3.46 -7.54
N LEU A 32 2.77 -3.49 -7.10
CA LEU A 32 1.78 -4.50 -7.51
C LEU A 32 0.93 -3.95 -8.63
N LEU A 33 1.20 -4.40 -9.85
CA LEU A 33 0.54 -4.00 -11.08
C LEU A 33 -0.51 -5.04 -11.51
N GLY A 34 -1.44 -4.61 -12.34
CA GLY A 34 -2.47 -5.48 -12.94
C GLY A 34 -3.72 -4.70 -13.33
N GLY A 35 -4.52 -5.27 -14.20
CA GLY A 35 -5.78 -4.66 -14.65
C GLY A 35 -6.83 -4.52 -13.53
N ASN A 36 -7.90 -3.78 -13.82
CA ASN A 36 -9.04 -3.70 -12.91
C ASN A 36 -9.69 -5.08 -12.76
N GLY A 37 -9.95 -5.47 -11.51
CA GLY A 37 -10.53 -6.78 -11.22
C GLY A 37 -9.54 -7.96 -11.21
N ALA A 38 -8.23 -7.74 -11.41
CA ALA A 38 -7.20 -8.78 -11.37
C ALA A 38 -7.02 -9.43 -9.98
N GLY A 39 -7.56 -8.83 -8.92
CA GLY A 39 -7.46 -9.36 -7.56
C GLY A 39 -6.50 -8.62 -6.64
N LYS A 40 -5.89 -7.50 -7.06
CA LYS A 40 -4.89 -6.74 -6.30
C LYS A 40 -5.34 -6.38 -4.88
N SER A 41 -6.47 -5.69 -4.72
CA SER A 41 -7.00 -5.31 -3.40
C SER A 41 -7.39 -6.53 -2.55
N THR A 42 -7.85 -7.62 -3.19
CA THR A 42 -8.12 -8.89 -2.50
C THR A 42 -6.84 -9.50 -1.97
N LEU A 43 -5.79 -9.54 -2.79
CA LEU A 43 -4.48 -10.03 -2.39
C LEU A 43 -3.92 -9.19 -1.23
N LEU A 44 -3.92 -7.85 -1.33
CA LEU A 44 -3.47 -6.98 -0.24
C LEU A 44 -4.21 -7.25 1.07
N LYS A 45 -5.55 -7.39 1.03
CA LYS A 45 -6.36 -7.70 2.24
C LYS A 45 -6.02 -9.04 2.86
N ILE A 46 -5.72 -10.06 2.05
CA ILE A 46 -5.31 -11.39 2.55
C ILE A 46 -3.95 -11.30 3.21
N ILE A 47 -2.95 -10.73 2.54
CA ILE A 47 -1.58 -10.65 3.05
C ILE A 47 -1.44 -9.66 4.22
N ALA A 48 -2.37 -8.72 4.37
CA ALA A 48 -2.52 -7.87 5.55
C ALA A 48 -3.32 -8.52 6.70
N GLY A 49 -3.78 -9.75 6.53
CA GLY A 49 -4.55 -10.48 7.56
C GLY A 49 -5.99 -9.98 7.76
N GLN A 50 -6.53 -9.16 6.85
CA GLN A 50 -7.89 -8.61 6.97
C GLN A 50 -8.99 -9.58 6.50
N ILE A 51 -8.68 -10.46 5.55
CA ILE A 51 -9.58 -11.53 5.08
C ILE A 51 -8.81 -12.84 4.95
N VAL A 52 -9.51 -13.96 5.12
CA VAL A 52 -8.92 -15.29 5.05
C VAL A 52 -8.93 -15.80 3.61
N ALA A 53 -7.82 -16.40 3.15
CA ALA A 53 -7.75 -17.14 1.90
C ALA A 53 -8.61 -18.42 1.96
N ASN A 54 -8.95 -19.00 0.80
CA ASN A 54 -9.58 -20.32 0.74
C ASN A 54 -8.53 -21.43 0.94
N SER A 55 -7.33 -21.25 0.35
CA SER A 55 -6.17 -22.12 0.51
C SER A 55 -4.88 -21.32 0.44
N GLY A 56 -3.75 -21.97 0.71
CA GLY A 56 -2.44 -21.34 0.79
C GLY A 56 -2.15 -20.72 2.15
N GLU A 57 -0.97 -20.16 2.29
CA GLU A 57 -0.51 -19.57 3.56
C GLU A 57 0.32 -18.31 3.37
N VAL A 58 0.31 -17.46 4.39
CA VAL A 58 1.23 -16.34 4.55
C VAL A 58 2.19 -16.69 5.68
N ASP A 59 3.46 -16.92 5.34
CA ASP A 59 4.52 -17.28 6.26
C ASP A 59 5.37 -16.04 6.59
N THR A 60 5.27 -15.58 7.82
CA THR A 60 5.98 -14.40 8.31
C THR A 60 6.17 -14.45 9.82
N SER A 61 7.28 -13.88 10.31
CA SER A 61 7.51 -13.64 11.73
C SER A 61 6.95 -12.31 12.22
N LEU A 62 6.38 -11.49 11.34
CA LEU A 62 5.83 -10.18 11.70
C LEU A 62 4.47 -10.34 12.41
N ASP A 63 4.26 -9.53 13.44
CA ASP A 63 2.95 -9.43 14.09
C ASP A 63 1.99 -8.61 13.23
N PHE A 64 0.90 -9.23 12.78
CA PHE A 64 -0.12 -8.58 11.94
C PHE A 64 -0.81 -7.37 12.59
N ARG A 65 -0.78 -7.24 13.92
CA ARG A 65 -1.44 -6.15 14.64
C ARG A 65 -0.57 -4.94 14.84
N THR A 66 0.74 -5.14 14.98
CA THR A 66 1.68 -4.10 15.40
C THR A 66 2.74 -3.80 14.36
N GLU A 67 3.15 -4.78 13.54
CA GLU A 67 4.26 -4.63 12.60
C GLU A 67 3.82 -4.54 11.13
N ILE A 68 2.54 -4.82 10.84
CA ILE A 68 1.95 -4.71 9.50
C ILE A 68 0.84 -3.67 9.54
N SER A 69 0.81 -2.77 8.55
CA SER A 69 -0.27 -1.80 8.38
C SER A 69 -0.76 -1.78 6.93
N MET A 70 -2.03 -1.44 6.76
CA MET A 70 -2.64 -1.32 5.44
C MET A 70 -3.44 -0.03 5.32
N MET A 71 -3.22 0.70 4.22
CA MET A 71 -4.03 1.81 3.76
C MET A 71 -4.90 1.33 2.60
N PRO A 72 -6.21 1.24 2.76
CA PRO A 72 -7.11 0.80 1.69
C PRO A 72 -7.30 1.89 0.63
N GLN A 73 -7.85 1.51 -0.54
CA GLN A 73 -8.17 2.44 -1.62
C GLN A 73 -9.16 3.52 -1.19
N ALA A 74 -10.21 3.15 -0.45
CA ALA A 74 -11.15 4.10 0.15
C ALA A 74 -10.72 4.45 1.57
N ASP A 75 -10.69 5.75 1.90
CA ASP A 75 -10.34 6.21 3.23
C ASP A 75 -11.39 5.76 4.25
N ILE A 76 -10.93 5.14 5.34
CA ILE A 76 -11.77 4.72 6.47
C ILE A 76 -11.51 5.71 7.61
N LEU A 77 -12.19 6.86 7.55
CA LEU A 77 -12.04 7.95 8.50
C LEU A 77 -13.38 8.21 9.22
N ILE A 78 -13.30 8.84 10.40
CA ILE A 78 -14.48 9.24 11.19
C ILE A 78 -14.72 10.73 10.95
N ASP A 79 -15.71 11.03 10.12
CA ASP A 79 -15.98 12.41 9.66
C ASP A 79 -16.36 13.37 10.78
N ASP A 80 -16.95 12.88 11.88
CA ASP A 80 -17.41 13.67 13.04
C ASP A 80 -16.30 13.97 14.08
N LEU A 81 -15.08 13.47 13.86
CA LEU A 81 -13.92 13.82 14.68
C LEU A 81 -13.10 14.92 14.01
N THR A 82 -12.42 15.72 14.82
CA THR A 82 -11.38 16.62 14.33
C THR A 82 -10.13 15.82 13.96
N VAL A 83 -9.26 16.41 13.13
CA VAL A 83 -7.97 15.81 12.76
C VAL A 83 -7.14 15.48 14.01
N PHE A 84 -7.12 16.37 15.01
CA PHE A 84 -6.43 16.11 16.27
C PHE A 84 -7.05 14.91 17.02
N GLU A 85 -8.36 14.83 17.12
CA GLU A 85 -9.05 13.77 17.88
C GLU A 85 -8.82 12.39 17.24
N ILE A 86 -8.90 12.27 15.92
CA ILE A 86 -8.68 10.97 15.25
C ILE A 86 -7.21 10.50 15.39
N VAL A 87 -6.23 11.42 15.30
CA VAL A 87 -4.82 11.09 15.51
C VAL A 87 -4.57 10.73 16.99
N SER A 88 -5.10 11.50 17.95
CA SER A 88 -5.02 11.19 19.38
C SER A 88 -5.63 9.83 19.71
N LEU A 89 -6.80 9.53 19.15
CA LEU A 89 -7.43 8.22 19.31
C LEU A 89 -6.50 7.10 18.84
N LYS A 90 -5.90 7.26 17.66
CA LYS A 90 -4.96 6.27 17.10
C LYS A 90 -3.68 6.16 17.93
N CYS A 91 -3.14 7.29 18.44
CA CYS A 91 -2.01 7.30 19.37
C CYS A 91 -2.33 6.46 20.61
N LYS A 92 -3.47 6.71 21.27
CA LYS A 92 -3.89 5.98 22.47
C LYS A 92 -4.08 4.47 22.20
N MET A 93 -4.67 4.10 21.06
CA MET A 93 -4.81 2.69 20.66
C MET A 93 -3.44 1.98 20.54
N ASN A 94 -2.39 2.71 20.12
CA ASN A 94 -1.03 2.21 19.97
C ASN A 94 -0.13 2.51 21.19
N LYS A 95 -0.69 3.01 22.30
CA LYS A 95 0.05 3.37 23.52
C LYS A 95 1.12 4.44 23.31
N LEU A 96 0.91 5.32 22.35
CA LEU A 96 1.78 6.47 22.06
C LEU A 96 1.28 7.71 22.81
N SER A 97 2.21 8.62 23.14
CA SER A 97 1.88 9.91 23.76
C SER A 97 1.29 10.89 22.74
N ASP A 98 0.29 11.67 23.17
CA ASP A 98 -0.29 12.74 22.35
C ASP A 98 0.72 13.90 22.10
N GLY A 99 1.83 13.97 22.83
CA GLY A 99 2.86 15.00 22.66
C GLY A 99 3.54 15.05 21.29
N TRP A 100 3.40 13.99 20.49
CA TRP A 100 3.96 13.91 19.14
C TRP A 100 2.99 14.30 18.02
N ILE A 101 1.72 14.60 18.35
CA ILE A 101 0.67 14.82 17.33
C ILE A 101 1.02 15.98 16.40
N GLU A 102 1.56 17.08 16.92
CA GLU A 102 1.93 18.25 16.11
C GLU A 102 3.01 17.88 15.07
N GLU A 103 4.05 17.17 15.49
CA GLU A 103 5.11 16.71 14.59
C GLU A 103 4.58 15.71 13.56
N LEU A 104 3.70 14.79 13.97
CA LEU A 104 3.05 13.85 13.08
C LEU A 104 2.18 14.57 12.03
N LEU A 105 1.45 15.61 12.41
CA LEU A 105 0.65 16.40 11.49
C LEU A 105 1.52 17.25 10.56
N MET A 106 2.67 17.76 11.00
CA MET A 106 3.64 18.44 10.15
C MET A 106 4.18 17.52 9.05
N MET A 107 4.44 16.23 9.36
CA MET A 107 4.94 15.25 8.38
C MET A 107 4.01 15.07 7.17
N VAL A 108 2.71 15.30 7.35
CA VAL A 108 1.68 15.14 6.32
C VAL A 108 1.01 16.47 5.96
N GLU A 109 1.59 17.62 6.38
CA GLU A 109 1.10 18.97 6.11
C GLU A 109 -0.36 19.21 6.53
N LEU A 110 -0.71 18.74 7.71
CA LEU A 110 -2.04 18.90 8.31
C LEU A 110 -2.04 19.69 9.64
N GLN A 111 -0.91 20.29 10.04
CA GLN A 111 -0.80 21.01 11.30
C GLN A 111 -1.79 22.19 11.44
N GLU A 112 -2.07 22.90 10.35
CA GLU A 112 -3.05 24.00 10.32
C GLU A 112 -4.51 23.51 10.35
N HIS A 113 -4.74 22.23 10.08
CA HIS A 113 -6.06 21.61 10.00
C HIS A 113 -6.45 20.84 11.26
N GLN A 114 -5.62 20.84 12.33
CA GLN A 114 -5.80 19.98 13.51
C GLN A 114 -7.18 20.15 14.21
N LYS A 115 -7.76 21.34 14.17
CA LYS A 115 -9.09 21.65 14.76
C LYS A 115 -10.25 21.45 13.78
N GLN A 116 -9.97 21.15 12.53
CA GLN A 116 -10.96 20.96 11.49
C GLN A 116 -11.55 19.55 11.57
N TYR A 117 -12.86 19.43 11.34
CA TYR A 117 -13.51 18.13 11.23
C TYR A 117 -13.02 17.37 10.00
N VAL A 118 -12.77 16.07 10.16
CA VAL A 118 -12.29 15.18 9.09
C VAL A 118 -13.25 15.21 7.88
N GLY A 119 -14.57 15.27 8.13
CA GLY A 119 -15.57 15.34 7.07
C GLY A 119 -15.44 16.55 6.15
N SER A 120 -14.85 17.66 6.63
CA SER A 120 -14.66 18.91 5.88
C SER A 120 -13.30 18.99 5.13
N LEU A 121 -12.42 18.01 5.30
CA LEU A 121 -11.15 17.95 4.60
C LEU A 121 -11.35 17.67 3.09
N SER A 122 -10.45 18.20 2.25
CA SER A 122 -10.38 17.81 0.85
C SER A 122 -9.97 16.33 0.69
N GLY A 123 -10.22 15.74 -0.49
CA GLY A 123 -9.82 14.35 -0.75
C GLY A 123 -8.32 14.10 -0.53
N GLY A 124 -7.45 15.00 -1.01
CA GLY A 124 -6.01 14.91 -0.79
C GLY A 124 -5.62 15.01 0.69
N GLN A 125 -6.27 15.90 1.46
CA GLN A 125 -6.05 16.01 2.92
C GLN A 125 -6.50 14.75 3.66
N LYS A 126 -7.65 14.18 3.31
CA LYS A 126 -8.13 12.88 3.85
C LYS A 126 -7.11 11.77 3.53
N ARG A 127 -6.56 11.76 2.32
CA ARG A 127 -5.58 10.76 1.90
C ARG A 127 -4.27 10.87 2.68
N ARG A 128 -3.77 12.10 2.92
CA ARG A 128 -2.59 12.36 3.77
C ARG A 128 -2.84 11.96 5.23
N LEU A 129 -4.02 12.21 5.75
CA LEU A 129 -4.43 11.76 7.08
C LEU A 129 -4.47 10.22 7.16
N SER A 130 -5.04 9.55 6.18
CA SER A 130 -5.06 8.08 6.08
C SER A 130 -3.65 7.48 6.06
N LEU A 131 -2.73 8.10 5.32
CA LEU A 131 -1.33 7.69 5.35
C LEU A 131 -0.72 7.83 6.74
N LEU A 132 -0.89 9.01 7.39
CA LEU A 132 -0.40 9.23 8.75
C LEU A 132 -0.89 8.13 9.69
N LEU A 133 -2.19 7.86 9.70
CA LEU A 133 -2.78 6.82 10.56
C LEU A 133 -2.26 5.41 10.25
N THR A 134 -1.84 5.16 9.01
CA THR A 134 -1.24 3.88 8.59
C THR A 134 0.18 3.71 9.11
N ILE A 135 1.00 4.77 9.09
CA ILE A 135 2.42 4.68 9.46
C ILE A 135 2.71 5.08 10.92
N LEU A 136 1.72 5.55 11.66
CA LEU A 136 1.85 6.15 13.01
C LEU A 136 2.57 5.24 14.01
N ASN A 137 2.33 3.95 13.97
CA ASN A 137 2.95 2.95 14.84
C ASN A 137 4.29 2.40 14.30
N SER A 138 4.87 3.04 13.28
CA SER A 138 6.14 2.63 12.65
C SER A 138 6.17 1.15 12.25
N PRO A 139 5.23 0.69 11.40
CA PRO A 139 5.17 -0.69 10.98
C PRO A 139 6.43 -1.09 10.19
N LYS A 140 6.80 -2.37 10.22
CA LYS A 140 7.90 -2.92 9.42
C LYS A 140 7.51 -3.18 7.97
N LEU A 141 6.21 -3.46 7.72
CA LEU A 141 5.66 -3.72 6.40
C LEU A 141 4.37 -2.94 6.21
N ILE A 142 4.27 -2.21 5.11
CA ILE A 142 3.07 -1.46 4.75
C ILE A 142 2.48 -1.94 3.43
N PHE A 143 1.16 -2.03 3.39
CA PHE A 143 0.37 -2.29 2.19
C PHE A 143 -0.45 -1.05 1.84
N LEU A 144 -0.29 -0.53 0.61
CA LEU A 144 -0.98 0.68 0.18
C LEU A 144 -1.74 0.39 -1.12
N ASP A 145 -3.05 0.65 -1.12
CA ASP A 145 -3.91 0.42 -2.28
C ASP A 145 -4.23 1.76 -2.95
N GLU A 146 -3.58 2.06 -4.08
CA GLU A 146 -3.67 3.31 -4.85
C GLU A 146 -3.56 4.57 -3.97
N PRO A 147 -2.46 4.74 -3.22
CA PRO A 147 -2.37 5.72 -2.13
C PRO A 147 -2.42 7.18 -2.58
N THR A 148 -2.07 7.48 -3.82
CA THR A 148 -1.98 8.86 -4.35
C THR A 148 -3.20 9.30 -5.15
N THR A 149 -4.23 8.45 -5.25
CA THR A 149 -5.46 8.78 -5.99
C THR A 149 -6.15 10.00 -5.38
N GLY A 150 -6.42 11.02 -6.24
CA GLY A 150 -7.08 12.27 -5.82
C GLY A 150 -6.18 13.30 -5.17
N MET A 151 -4.85 13.08 -5.10
CA MET A 151 -3.88 14.07 -4.69
C MET A 151 -3.46 14.97 -5.87
N ASP A 152 -3.09 16.23 -5.59
CA ASP A 152 -2.37 17.08 -6.52
C ASP A 152 -0.89 16.67 -6.64
N LEU A 153 -0.19 17.19 -7.65
CA LEU A 153 1.20 16.80 -7.95
C LEU A 153 2.15 17.04 -6.77
N GLU A 154 2.01 18.16 -6.07
CA GLU A 154 2.87 18.50 -4.92
C GLU A 154 2.64 17.53 -3.77
N SER A 155 1.38 17.22 -3.46
CA SER A 155 1.01 16.23 -2.46
C SER A 155 1.52 14.83 -2.81
N VAL A 156 1.50 14.44 -4.09
CA VAL A 156 2.07 13.17 -4.58
C VAL A 156 3.58 13.12 -4.33
N ASP A 157 4.32 14.18 -4.70
CA ASP A 157 5.77 14.24 -4.51
C ASP A 157 6.15 14.17 -3.01
N ASN A 158 5.42 14.87 -2.15
CA ASN A 158 5.64 14.87 -0.72
C ASN A 158 5.31 13.50 -0.09
N PHE A 159 4.27 12.83 -0.58
CA PHE A 159 3.94 11.45 -0.20
C PHE A 159 5.10 10.49 -0.47
N TRP A 160 5.67 10.51 -1.68
CA TRP A 160 6.77 9.62 -2.03
C TRP A 160 8.04 9.93 -1.25
N LYS A 161 8.39 11.21 -1.06
CA LYS A 161 9.53 11.62 -0.23
C LYS A 161 9.39 11.11 1.22
N LEU A 162 8.18 11.16 1.79
CA LEU A 162 7.94 10.65 3.13
C LEU A 162 8.22 9.15 3.24
N LEU A 163 7.77 8.37 2.26
CA LEU A 163 8.02 6.91 2.22
C LEU A 163 9.49 6.57 2.00
N GLU A 164 10.20 7.30 1.13
CA GLU A 164 11.64 7.14 0.89
C GLU A 164 12.45 7.38 2.16
N ASN A 165 12.21 8.49 2.86
CA ASN A 165 12.95 8.88 4.06
C ASN A 165 12.83 7.86 5.20
N LYS A 166 11.76 7.12 5.26
CA LYS A 166 11.50 6.11 6.30
C LYS A 166 11.96 4.70 5.93
N ASN A 167 12.33 4.47 4.65
CA ASN A 167 12.80 3.18 4.12
C ASN A 167 11.90 1.99 4.50
N TYR A 168 10.57 2.16 4.40
CA TYR A 168 9.62 1.08 4.69
C TYR A 168 9.74 -0.07 3.70
N THR A 169 9.65 -1.31 4.19
CA THR A 169 9.26 -2.44 3.33
C THR A 169 7.80 -2.25 2.94
N SER A 170 7.49 -2.31 1.64
CA SER A 170 6.15 -1.95 1.17
C SER A 170 5.68 -2.76 -0.04
N VAL A 171 4.37 -2.98 -0.12
CA VAL A 171 3.67 -3.41 -1.34
C VAL A 171 2.60 -2.39 -1.67
N ILE A 172 2.73 -1.78 -2.83
CA ILE A 172 1.90 -0.65 -3.23
C ILE A 172 1.24 -0.94 -4.57
N VAL A 173 -0.09 -0.91 -4.61
CA VAL A 173 -0.84 -0.89 -5.86
C VAL A 173 -0.75 0.51 -6.44
N THR A 174 -0.26 0.64 -7.64
CA THR A 174 -0.16 1.90 -8.36
C THR A 174 -0.32 1.68 -9.87
N HIS A 175 -0.72 2.73 -10.57
CA HIS A 175 -0.76 2.81 -12.03
C HIS A 175 0.19 3.90 -12.58
N ASP A 176 0.99 4.53 -11.72
CA ASP A 176 1.93 5.57 -12.09
C ASP A 176 3.32 4.98 -12.37
N PHE A 177 3.57 4.67 -13.65
CA PHE A 177 4.84 4.09 -14.09
C PHE A 177 6.04 5.01 -13.83
N ASN A 178 5.88 6.33 -13.84
CA ASN A 178 6.98 7.26 -13.56
C ASN A 178 7.46 7.15 -12.11
N GLN A 179 6.56 6.87 -11.18
CA GLN A 179 6.92 6.66 -9.77
C GLN A 179 7.58 5.31 -9.56
N ILE A 180 7.23 4.30 -10.39
CA ILE A 180 7.83 2.97 -10.26
C ILE A 180 9.33 3.01 -10.51
N ASP A 181 9.77 3.70 -11.56
CA ASP A 181 11.19 3.84 -11.90
C ASP A 181 12.01 4.53 -10.80
N ARG A 182 11.39 5.41 -10.01
CA ARG A 182 12.07 6.24 -9.02
C ARG A 182 12.06 5.65 -7.62
N PHE A 183 10.95 5.01 -7.24
CA PHE A 183 10.72 4.64 -5.85
C PHE A 183 10.82 3.12 -5.60
N PHE A 184 10.43 2.28 -6.57
CA PHE A 184 10.30 0.85 -6.35
C PHE A 184 11.59 0.07 -6.65
N THR A 185 11.76 -1.05 -5.96
CA THR A 185 12.87 -2.00 -6.19
C THR A 185 12.41 -3.23 -6.96
N LYS A 186 11.10 -3.53 -6.94
CA LYS A 186 10.53 -4.77 -7.48
C LYS A 186 9.15 -4.53 -8.07
N VAL A 187 8.83 -5.29 -9.10
CA VAL A 187 7.52 -5.29 -9.77
C VAL A 187 6.90 -6.68 -9.68
N LEU A 188 5.66 -6.74 -9.23
CA LEU A 188 4.78 -7.90 -9.33
C LEU A 188 3.65 -7.57 -10.29
N ILE A 189 3.37 -8.44 -11.27
CA ILE A 189 2.22 -8.30 -12.17
C ILE A 189 1.21 -9.40 -11.87
N LEU A 190 0.01 -8.99 -11.46
CA LEU A 190 -1.13 -9.86 -11.22
C LEU A 190 -2.10 -9.77 -12.40
N LYS A 191 -2.32 -10.88 -13.11
CA LYS A 191 -3.25 -11.01 -14.22
C LYS A 191 -4.17 -12.22 -13.96
N ASP A 192 -5.48 -12.03 -14.06
CA ASP A 192 -6.49 -13.10 -13.92
C ASP A 192 -6.33 -13.98 -12.67
N GLY A 193 -5.86 -13.38 -11.57
CA GLY A 193 -5.65 -14.03 -10.29
C GLY A 193 -4.31 -14.77 -10.14
N ILE A 194 -3.38 -14.64 -11.09
CA ILE A 194 -2.07 -15.30 -11.11
C ILE A 194 -0.96 -14.24 -11.17
N ILE A 195 0.18 -14.48 -10.49
CA ILE A 195 1.39 -13.67 -10.69
C ILE A 195 2.07 -14.10 -11.99
N THR A 196 2.06 -13.23 -12.99
CA THR A 196 2.68 -13.46 -14.32
C THR A 196 4.09 -12.89 -14.42
N ALA A 197 4.48 -12.00 -13.49
CA ALA A 197 5.85 -11.50 -13.39
C ALA A 197 6.21 -11.13 -11.94
N ASN A 198 7.48 -11.36 -11.60
CA ASN A 198 8.09 -11.05 -10.30
C ASN A 198 9.57 -10.71 -10.56
N GLU A 199 9.86 -9.45 -10.86
CA GLU A 199 11.17 -9.00 -11.32
C GLU A 199 11.64 -7.76 -10.55
N SER A 200 12.97 -7.59 -10.44
CA SER A 200 13.53 -6.33 -9.95
C SER A 200 13.41 -5.23 -11.01
N VAL A 201 13.25 -3.98 -10.57
CA VAL A 201 13.23 -2.81 -11.46
C VAL A 201 14.55 -2.73 -12.24
N GLU A 202 15.69 -3.00 -11.58
CA GLU A 202 17.01 -3.04 -12.20
C GLU A 202 17.09 -4.06 -13.35
N SER A 203 16.64 -5.30 -13.13
CA SER A 203 16.62 -6.37 -14.16
C SER A 203 15.78 -5.97 -15.38
N ILE A 204 14.64 -5.28 -15.16
CA ILE A 204 13.82 -4.79 -16.27
C ILE A 204 14.57 -3.73 -17.08
N HIS A 205 15.23 -2.77 -16.43
CA HIS A 205 16.03 -1.73 -17.09
C HIS A 205 17.25 -2.30 -17.82
N ASP A 206 17.95 -3.27 -17.23
CA ASP A 206 19.09 -3.96 -17.87
C ASP A 206 18.69 -4.68 -19.14
N SER A 207 17.43 -5.10 -19.25
CA SER A 207 16.88 -5.65 -20.49
C SER A 207 16.57 -4.62 -21.58
N GLY A 208 16.83 -3.32 -21.30
CA GLY A 208 16.57 -2.19 -22.22
C GLY A 208 15.10 -1.76 -22.30
N ARG A 209 14.26 -2.16 -21.33
CA ARG A 209 12.83 -1.86 -21.29
C ARG A 209 12.51 -0.82 -20.21
N THR A 210 11.47 -0.02 -20.45
CA THR A 210 10.80 0.72 -19.37
C THR A 210 9.85 -0.23 -18.63
N ILE A 211 9.47 0.14 -17.39
CA ILE A 211 8.50 -0.65 -16.62
C ILE A 211 7.15 -0.72 -17.36
N GLU A 212 6.73 0.37 -18.01
CA GLU A 212 5.49 0.39 -18.78
C GLU A 212 5.54 -0.58 -19.97
N GLN A 213 6.65 -0.62 -20.73
CA GLN A 213 6.84 -1.56 -21.84
C GLN A 213 6.79 -3.00 -21.34
N TYR A 214 7.52 -3.31 -20.28
CA TYR A 214 7.51 -4.63 -19.64
C TYR A 214 6.12 -5.06 -19.20
N TYR A 215 5.37 -4.16 -18.55
CA TYR A 215 4.00 -4.41 -18.12
C TYR A 215 3.07 -4.70 -19.30
N ARG A 216 3.12 -3.89 -20.37
CA ARG A 216 2.31 -4.09 -21.58
C ARG A 216 2.59 -5.44 -22.25
N GLU A 217 3.86 -5.80 -22.42
CA GLU A 217 4.24 -7.11 -22.95
C GLU A 217 3.64 -8.26 -22.13
N LYS A 218 3.72 -8.21 -20.79
CA LYS A 218 3.19 -9.27 -19.92
C LYS A 218 1.65 -9.35 -19.91
N ILE A 219 0.97 -8.26 -20.17
CA ILE A 219 -0.49 -8.25 -20.27
C ILE A 219 -0.96 -8.70 -21.67
N GLU A 220 -0.22 -8.39 -22.76
CA GLU A 220 -0.60 -8.69 -24.14
C GLU A 220 -0.20 -10.09 -24.61
N MET A 221 0.91 -10.66 -24.11
CA MET A 221 1.47 -11.94 -24.59
C MET A 221 0.60 -13.20 -24.32
N GLU A 222 -0.54 -13.08 -23.64
CA GLU A 222 -1.44 -14.21 -23.31
C GLU A 222 -2.91 -13.93 -23.71
N GLY A 223 -3.14 -13.13 -24.76
CA GLY A 223 -4.46 -12.83 -25.34
C GLY A 223 -4.79 -13.72 -26.52
#